data_297198db8975ea652099146d91e68d1d
#
_entry.id   297198db8975ea652099146d91e68d1d
#
_cell.length_a   1.000
_cell.length_b   1.000
_cell.length_c   1.000
_cell.angle_alpha   90.00
_cell.angle_beta   90.00
_cell.angle_gamma   90.00
#
_symmetry.space_group_name_H-M   'P 1'
#
loop_
_entity.id
_entity.type
_entity.pdbx_description
1 polymer ?
#
loop_
_entity_poly.entity_id
_entity_poly.type
_entity_poly.pdbx_seq_one_letter_code
_entity_poly.pdbx_strand_id
1 'polypeptide(L)' 'MTSYLVQVAIGGVMKYEYPFDTYVEALRCFDGLSRGTASEPKDVRVVGYDDETQEEIEFAHKEIRPL' A
#
# COMPACT_ATOMS: atom_id res chain seq x y z
N MET A 1 -9.59 -4.50 -16.41
CA MET A 1 -9.96 -3.49 -15.42
C MET A 1 -8.85 -3.40 -14.37
N THR A 2 -8.39 -2.20 -14.09
CA THR A 2 -7.26 -2.00 -13.17
C THR A 2 -7.78 -1.75 -11.77
N SER A 3 -7.27 -2.49 -10.81
CA SER A 3 -7.53 -2.29 -9.39
C SER A 3 -6.29 -1.72 -8.71
N TYR A 4 -6.49 -0.97 -7.65
CA TYR A 4 -5.40 -0.39 -6.88
C TYR A 4 -5.40 -1.00 -5.49
N LEU A 5 -4.22 -1.38 -5.02
CA LEU A 5 -4.06 -2.03 -3.72
C LEU A 5 -3.08 -1.21 -2.88
N VAL A 6 -3.45 -0.98 -1.63
CA VAL A 6 -2.52 -0.45 -0.62
C VAL A 6 -2.08 -1.64 0.21
N GLN A 7 -0.81 -1.98 0.13
CA GLN A 7 -0.24 -3.14 0.82
C GLN A 7 0.62 -2.67 1.99
N VAL A 8 0.40 -3.27 3.15
CA VAL A 8 1.16 -2.96 4.37
C VAL A 8 1.90 -4.20 4.83
N ALA A 9 3.22 -4.12 4.84
CA ALA A 9 4.09 -5.17 5.38
C ALA A 9 4.66 -4.71 6.72
N ILE A 10 4.66 -5.59 7.70
CA ILE A 10 5.20 -5.33 9.04
C ILE A 10 6.28 -6.36 9.31
N GLY A 11 7.49 -5.89 9.61
CA GLY A 11 8.61 -6.78 9.88
C GLY A 11 8.98 -7.67 8.69
N GLY A 12 8.75 -7.19 7.45
CA GLY A 12 9.02 -7.94 6.24
C GLY A 12 7.93 -8.90 5.81
N VAL A 13 6.80 -8.94 6.54
CA VAL A 13 5.69 -9.84 6.24
C VAL A 13 4.46 -9.03 5.85
N MET A 14 3.83 -9.37 4.73
CA MET A 14 2.59 -8.73 4.29
C MET A 14 1.48 -9.01 5.30
N LYS A 15 0.94 -7.95 5.91
CA LYS A 15 -0.11 -8.06 6.93
C LYS A 15 -1.47 -7.59 6.45
N TYR A 16 -1.52 -6.51 5.69
CA TYR A 16 -2.78 -5.91 5.26
C TYR A 16 -2.73 -5.55 3.80
N GLU A 17 -3.88 -5.69 3.15
CA GLU A 17 -4.06 -5.30 1.76
C GLU A 17 -5.43 -4.68 1.62
N TYR A 18 -5.48 -3.43 1.14
CA TYR A 18 -6.72 -2.69 0.99
C TYR A 18 -6.98 -2.40 -0.49
N PRO A 19 -8.04 -2.96 -1.08
CA PRO A 19 -8.36 -2.72 -2.48
C PRO A 19 -9.14 -1.43 -2.67
N PHE A 20 -8.88 -0.74 -3.77
CA PHE A 20 -9.58 0.48 -4.16
C PHE A 20 -9.84 0.47 -5.67
N ASP A 21 -10.94 1.13 -6.08
CA ASP A 21 -11.30 1.23 -7.48
C ASP A 21 -10.53 2.35 -8.19
N THR A 22 -10.07 3.37 -7.47
CA THR A 22 -9.39 4.51 -8.04
C THR A 22 -8.05 4.76 -7.36
N TYR A 23 -7.14 5.35 -8.13
CA TYR A 23 -5.81 5.72 -7.63
C TYR A 23 -5.89 6.77 -6.51
N VAL A 24 -6.82 7.72 -6.65
CA VAL A 24 -7.00 8.79 -5.66
C VAL A 24 -7.39 8.23 -4.29
N GLU A 25 -8.30 7.25 -4.28
CA GLU A 25 -8.71 6.61 -3.03
C GLU A 25 -7.56 5.85 -2.39
N ALA A 26 -6.78 5.14 -3.21
CA ALA A 26 -5.61 4.41 -2.73
C ALA A 26 -4.57 5.36 -2.13
N LEU A 27 -4.32 6.51 -2.77
CA LEU A 27 -3.39 7.52 -2.25
C LEU A 27 -3.85 8.11 -0.93
N ARG A 28 -5.14 8.33 -0.77
CA ARG A 28 -5.69 8.85 0.50
C ARG A 28 -5.46 7.87 1.63
N CYS A 29 -5.65 6.60 1.38
CA CYS A 29 -5.37 5.55 2.35
C CYS A 29 -3.87 5.51 2.67
N PHE A 30 -3.04 5.57 1.66
CA PHE A 30 -1.58 5.58 1.78
C PHE A 30 -1.10 6.75 2.65
N ASP A 31 -1.62 7.95 2.39
CA ASP A 31 -1.27 9.14 3.18
C ASP A 31 -1.71 9.03 4.63
N GLY A 32 -2.89 8.48 4.87
CA GLY A 32 -3.42 8.29 6.22
C GLY A 32 -2.57 7.35 7.06
N LEU A 33 -2.00 6.32 6.45
CA LEU A 33 -1.17 5.34 7.15
C LEU A 33 0.18 5.91 7.59
N SER A 34 0.58 7.08 7.07
CA SER A 34 1.84 7.72 7.46
C SER A 34 1.80 8.40 8.82
N ARG A 35 0.61 8.55 9.40
CA ARG A 35 0.40 9.34 10.62
C ARG A 35 0.39 8.54 11.91
N GLY A 36 0.58 7.24 11.84
CA GLY A 36 0.54 6.39 13.02
C GLY A 36 1.90 6.26 13.68
N THR A 37 1.91 6.13 15.02
CA THR A 37 3.09 5.67 15.72
C THR A 37 3.18 4.16 15.50
N ALA A 38 4.26 3.73 14.89
CA ALA A 38 4.49 2.31 14.67
C ALA A 38 5.38 1.77 15.77
N SER A 39 5.00 0.64 16.38
CA SER A 39 5.86 -0.09 17.29
C SER A 39 6.90 -0.91 16.53
N GLU A 40 6.63 -1.21 15.26
CA GLU A 40 7.49 -1.97 14.37
C GLU A 40 7.63 -1.27 13.04
N PRO A 41 8.75 -1.48 12.30
CA PRO A 41 8.89 -0.90 10.96
C PRO A 41 7.80 -1.43 10.03
N LYS A 42 7.21 -0.51 9.26
CA LYS A 42 6.17 -0.83 8.29
C LYS A 42 6.58 -0.36 6.91
N ASP A 43 6.34 -1.19 5.91
CA ASP A 43 6.48 -0.81 4.51
C ASP A 43 5.08 -0.71 3.91
N VAL A 44 4.78 0.43 3.30
CA VAL A 44 3.49 0.68 2.69
C VAL A 44 3.69 0.95 1.20
N ARG A 45 2.95 0.25 0.36
CA ARG A 45 3.03 0.40 -1.09
C ARG A 45 1.66 0.63 -1.69
N VAL A 46 1.62 1.39 -2.78
CA VAL A 46 0.44 1.46 -3.64
C VAL A 46 0.81 0.77 -4.95
N VAL A 47 0.08 -0.27 -5.29
CA VAL A 47 0.28 -1.00 -6.53
C VAL A 47 -0.97 -0.98 -7.38
N GLY A 48 -0.80 -0.92 -8.69
CA GLY A 48 -1.88 -1.13 -9.64
C GLY A 48 -1.82 -2.56 -10.16
N TYR A 49 -2.97 -3.22 -10.20
CA TYR A 49 -3.09 -4.59 -10.67
C TYR A 49 -4.02 -4.62 -11.86
N ASP A 50 -3.55 -5.19 -12.98
CA ASP A 50 -4.34 -5.37 -14.18
C ASP A 50 -4.83 -6.81 -14.24
N ASP A 51 -6.16 -7.00 -14.21
CA ASP A 51 -6.78 -8.32 -14.24
C ASP A 51 -6.51 -9.05 -15.55
N GLU A 52 -6.35 -8.34 -16.65
CA GLU A 52 -6.17 -8.96 -17.97
C GLU A 52 -4.76 -9.51 -18.16
N THR A 53 -3.75 -8.77 -17.73
CA THR A 53 -2.35 -9.14 -17.89
C THR A 53 -1.76 -9.76 -16.64
N GLN A 54 -2.44 -9.62 -15.49
CA GLN A 54 -1.98 -10.03 -14.17
C GLN A 54 -0.66 -9.36 -13.76
N GLU A 55 -0.42 -8.17 -14.31
CA GLU A 55 0.76 -7.38 -13.97
C GLU A 55 0.49 -6.46 -12.79
N GLU A 56 1.48 -6.30 -11.92
CA GLU A 56 1.48 -5.33 -10.85
C GLU A 56 2.50 -4.25 -11.13
N ILE A 57 2.12 -2.99 -10.92
CA ILE A 57 3.01 -1.84 -11.07
C ILE A 57 3.00 -1.08 -9.75
N GLU A 58 4.16 -0.85 -9.17
CA GLU A 58 4.28 -0.06 -7.95
C GLU A 58 4.28 1.43 -8.30
N PHE A 59 3.35 2.18 -7.73
CA PHE A 59 3.22 3.61 -7.95
C PHE A 59 3.84 4.45 -6.84
N ALA A 60 3.80 3.95 -5.61
CA ALA A 60 4.34 4.68 -4.46
C ALA A 60 4.77 3.70 -3.39
N HIS A 61 5.78 4.09 -2.63
CA HIS A 61 6.32 3.29 -1.53
C HIS A 61 6.85 4.21 -0.45
N LYS A 62 6.61 3.85 0.79
CA LYS A 62 7.21 4.55 1.93
C LYS A 62 7.48 3.57 3.06
N GLU A 63 8.45 3.92 3.87
CA GLU A 63 8.80 3.17 5.05
C GLU A 63 8.46 4.00 6.29
N ILE A 64 7.69 3.42 7.20
CA ILE A 64 7.33 4.05 8.47
C ILE A 64 8.19 3.40 9.55
N ARG A 65 9.07 4.18 10.15
CA ARG A 65 9.96 3.68 11.19
C ARG A 65 9.40 4.00 12.57
N PRO A 66 9.64 3.13 13.56
CA PRO A 66 9.23 3.44 14.93
C PRO A 66 10.06 4.61 15.48
N LEU A 67 9.42 5.41 16.28
CA LEU A 67 10.07 6.53 16.97
C LEU A 67 11.00 6.06 18.07
#